data_39deded4ef202de2efe58a2ff34e5f80
#
_entry.id   39deded4ef202de2efe58a2ff34e5f80
#
_cell.length_a   1.000
_cell.length_b   1.000
_cell.length_c   1.000
_cell.angle_alpha   90.00
_cell.angle_beta   90.00
_cell.angle_gamma   90.00
#
_symmetry.space_group_name_H-M   'P 1'
#
loop_
_entity.id
_entity.type
_entity.pdbx_description
1 polymer ?
#
loop_
_entity_poly.entity_id
_entity_poly.type
_entity_poly.pdbx_seq_one_letter_code
_entity_poly.pdbx_strand_id
1 'polypeptide(L)'
;MLYETIIPASGSSFTKKNFIFKHFPPDWHYHPEYELVAITEGVGKRFVGNGVSEFFPGDIAFIGSNVPHFHLSDRAYYENNDLYCCSEVIQFNQNIFPADFRTMPEFRSIVRLLDESSRGLLFHNDEVLDRIRTRLSDFERLDGLKRLMELYRILGMLSQTPDFSYLSISEMDYNRVKDLHNLPVYRAYQYLANNFKESVTLQQVAEYAGQNPTALCRNFKQSTGRSIFNCLLEIRIDFAYKLLVNSDFSIIQVAYESGFRNISHFNHKFKEMSGLSPLEYRRAHQTKLSTEYLEEELPAIACDE
;
A
#
# COMPACT_ATOMS: atom_id res chain seq x y z
N MET A 1 6.48 8.87 -7.81
CA MET A 1 5.18 8.84 -7.11
C MET A 1 4.14 8.51 -8.13
N LEU A 2 3.41 7.45 -7.89
CA LEU A 2 2.37 7.00 -8.79
C LEU A 2 1.04 7.64 -8.36
N TYR A 3 0.27 8.13 -9.34
CA TYR A 3 -1.13 8.44 -9.11
C TYR A 3 -1.90 7.11 -9.23
N GLU A 4 -2.55 6.70 -8.16
CA GLU A 4 -3.38 5.50 -8.16
C GLU A 4 -4.83 5.87 -8.49
N THR A 5 -5.42 5.17 -9.43
CA THR A 5 -6.85 5.33 -9.76
C THR A 5 -7.66 4.30 -9.00
N ILE A 6 -8.49 4.76 -8.08
CA ILE A 6 -9.38 3.91 -7.30
C ILE A 6 -10.73 3.84 -7.99
N ILE A 7 -11.12 2.63 -8.39
CA ILE A 7 -12.39 2.40 -9.06
C ILE A 7 -13.28 1.54 -8.15
N PRO A 8 -14.35 2.11 -7.57
CA PRO A 8 -15.34 1.33 -6.83
C PRO A 8 -16.03 0.29 -7.73
N ALA A 9 -16.40 -0.84 -7.15
CA ALA A 9 -17.20 -1.84 -7.83
C ALA A 9 -18.56 -1.24 -8.27
N SER A 10 -19.17 -1.81 -9.33
CA SER A 10 -20.49 -1.39 -9.77
C SER A 10 -21.50 -1.42 -8.62
N GLY A 11 -22.24 -0.32 -8.45
CA GLY A 11 -23.21 -0.17 -7.35
C GLY A 11 -22.61 0.23 -6.00
N SER A 12 -21.33 0.58 -5.92
CA SER A 12 -20.67 1.10 -4.71
C SER A 12 -20.09 2.49 -4.95
N SER A 13 -20.18 3.37 -3.95
CA SER A 13 -19.57 4.72 -3.96
C SER A 13 -18.19 4.77 -3.30
N PHE A 14 -17.68 3.64 -2.80
CA PHE A 14 -16.38 3.48 -2.16
C PHE A 14 -15.85 2.06 -2.37
N THR A 15 -14.57 1.82 -2.07
CA THR A 15 -13.98 0.49 -2.12
C THR A 15 -13.77 -0.06 -0.70
N LYS A 16 -13.92 -1.37 -0.52
CA LYS A 16 -13.37 -2.14 0.60
C LYS A 16 -12.66 -3.35 0.01
N LYS A 17 -11.39 -3.48 0.30
CA LYS A 17 -10.52 -4.54 -0.21
C LYS A 17 -9.75 -5.21 0.92
N ASN A 18 -9.57 -6.50 0.78
CA ASN A 18 -8.66 -7.29 1.60
C ASN A 18 -7.42 -7.57 0.76
N PHE A 19 -6.27 -7.16 1.25
CA PHE A 19 -5.00 -7.40 0.58
C PHE A 19 -4.21 -8.46 1.32
N ILE A 20 -3.71 -9.44 0.57
CA ILE A 20 -2.80 -10.47 1.03
C ILE A 20 -1.59 -10.42 0.11
N PHE A 21 -0.45 -10.04 0.65
CA PHE A 21 0.79 -9.92 -0.08
C PHE A 21 1.89 -10.73 0.59
N LYS A 22 2.85 -11.19 -0.18
CA LYS A 22 4.11 -11.72 0.37
C LYS A 22 4.83 -10.67 1.22
N HIS A 23 4.87 -9.46 0.71
CA HIS A 23 5.28 -8.22 1.38
C HIS A 23 4.49 -7.08 0.73
N PHE A 24 4.22 -6.01 1.45
CA PHE A 24 3.54 -4.85 0.87
C PHE A 24 4.35 -4.28 -0.29
N PRO A 25 3.70 -3.96 -1.43
CA PRO A 25 4.37 -3.31 -2.55
C PRO A 25 4.95 -1.97 -2.09
N PRO A 26 6.25 -1.71 -2.31
CA PRO A 26 6.87 -0.46 -1.89
C PRO A 26 6.59 0.69 -2.87
N ASP A 27 5.39 0.72 -3.44
CA ASP A 27 4.99 1.71 -4.44
C ASP A 27 4.51 2.99 -3.73
N TRP A 28 5.33 4.02 -3.78
CA TRP A 28 4.95 5.34 -3.29
C TRP A 28 3.85 5.92 -4.17
N HIS A 29 2.66 6.04 -3.61
CA HIS A 29 1.46 6.46 -4.34
C HIS A 29 0.65 7.52 -3.59
N TYR A 30 -0.28 8.14 -4.31
CA TYR A 30 -1.31 9.02 -3.78
C TYR A 30 -2.56 8.91 -4.64
N HIS A 31 -3.70 9.20 -4.03
CA HIS A 31 -5.01 9.22 -4.68
C HIS A 31 -5.93 10.24 -3.98
N PRO A 32 -7.01 10.72 -4.64
CA PRO A 32 -7.92 11.72 -4.08
C PRO A 32 -8.86 11.18 -3.00
N GLU A 33 -8.93 9.87 -2.82
CA GLU A 33 -9.70 9.22 -1.78
C GLU A 33 -9.05 9.39 -0.40
N TYR A 34 -9.87 9.41 0.65
CA TYR A 34 -9.45 9.10 2.01
C TYR A 34 -9.25 7.60 2.12
N GLU A 35 -8.25 7.18 2.90
CA GLU A 35 -7.95 5.78 3.10
C GLU A 35 -7.95 5.41 4.58
N LEU A 36 -8.77 4.42 4.94
CA LEU A 36 -8.68 3.70 6.20
C LEU A 36 -7.96 2.38 5.94
N VAL A 37 -6.82 2.18 6.59
CA VAL A 37 -6.04 0.94 6.49
C VAL A 37 -5.90 0.30 7.86
N ALA A 38 -6.33 -0.95 7.97
CA ALA A 38 -6.13 -1.81 9.13
C ALA A 38 -5.12 -2.90 8.76
N ILE A 39 -4.00 -2.95 9.46
CA ILE A 39 -2.99 -4.01 9.30
C ILE A 39 -3.42 -5.20 10.11
N THR A 40 -3.65 -6.35 9.45
CA THR A 40 -4.02 -7.60 10.13
C THR A 40 -2.81 -8.51 10.32
N GLU A 41 -1.87 -8.49 9.38
CA GLU A 41 -0.62 -9.25 9.45
C GLU A 41 0.51 -8.44 8.84
N GLY A 42 1.71 -8.61 9.39
CA GLY A 42 2.89 -7.96 8.84
C GLY A 42 3.47 -6.86 9.72
N VAL A 43 4.79 -6.69 9.63
CA VAL A 43 5.55 -5.64 10.32
C VAL A 43 6.50 -4.96 9.34
N GLY A 44 6.82 -3.69 9.62
CA GLY A 44 7.73 -2.92 8.78
C GLY A 44 7.63 -1.43 9.03
N LYS A 45 7.90 -0.64 8.00
CA LYS A 45 7.86 0.83 8.07
C LYS A 45 6.76 1.39 7.19
N ARG A 46 5.99 2.30 7.75
CA ARG A 46 4.97 3.11 7.08
C ARG A 46 5.54 4.49 6.79
N PHE A 47 5.37 4.92 5.57
CA PHE A 47 5.74 6.26 5.12
C PHE A 47 4.45 7.02 4.78
N VAL A 48 4.24 8.16 5.41
CA VAL A 48 3.07 9.02 5.17
C VAL A 48 3.52 10.48 5.16
N GLY A 49 3.32 11.16 4.05
CA GLY A 49 3.85 12.51 3.87
C GLY A 49 5.37 12.56 4.07
N ASN A 50 5.83 13.35 5.02
CA ASN A 50 7.24 13.46 5.39
C ASN A 50 7.60 12.68 6.66
N GLY A 51 6.70 11.86 7.17
CA GLY A 51 6.91 11.04 8.36
C GLY A 51 7.23 9.59 8.03
N VAL A 52 7.90 8.93 8.95
CA VAL A 52 8.20 7.51 8.93
C VAL A 52 7.91 6.93 10.30
N SER A 53 7.10 5.87 10.35
CA SER A 53 6.80 5.13 11.57
C SER A 53 6.87 3.63 11.31
N GLU A 54 6.94 2.84 12.34
CA GLU A 54 6.74 1.39 12.24
C GLU A 54 5.25 1.08 12.10
N PHE A 55 4.93 -0.08 11.54
CA PHE A 55 3.57 -0.63 11.54
C PHE A 55 3.59 -2.06 12.06
N PHE A 56 2.48 -2.42 12.75
CA PHE A 56 2.30 -3.71 13.39
C PHE A 56 0.89 -4.25 13.13
N PRO A 57 0.68 -5.58 13.27
CA PRO A 57 -0.66 -6.15 13.29
C PRO A 57 -1.52 -5.49 14.36
N GLY A 58 -2.73 -5.11 13.99
CA GLY A 58 -3.64 -4.37 14.85
C GLY A 58 -3.67 -2.86 14.64
N ASP A 59 -2.68 -2.29 13.94
CA ASP A 59 -2.69 -0.87 13.60
C ASP A 59 -3.91 -0.50 12.75
N ILE A 60 -4.53 0.63 13.08
CA ILE A 60 -5.50 1.31 12.22
C ILE A 60 -4.99 2.73 11.95
N ALA A 61 -4.75 3.02 10.69
CA ALA A 61 -4.37 4.35 10.23
C ALA A 61 -5.45 4.94 9.32
N PHE A 62 -5.61 6.28 9.38
CA PHE A 62 -6.50 7.02 8.50
C PHE A 62 -5.71 8.09 7.75
N ILE A 63 -5.64 7.96 6.44
CA ILE A 63 -4.82 8.78 5.55
C ILE A 63 -5.73 9.69 4.74
N GLY A 64 -5.41 10.98 4.71
CA GLY A 64 -6.19 11.99 4.01
C GLY A 64 -6.05 11.94 2.50
N SER A 65 -6.98 12.63 1.84
CA SER A 65 -6.99 12.81 0.40
C SER A 65 -5.66 13.38 -0.11
N ASN A 66 -5.11 12.80 -1.17
CA ASN A 66 -3.86 13.17 -1.83
C ASN A 66 -2.60 13.11 -0.93
N VAL A 67 -2.68 12.53 0.26
CA VAL A 67 -1.51 12.33 1.12
C VAL A 67 -0.68 11.18 0.57
N PRO A 68 0.58 11.42 0.16
CA PRO A 68 1.43 10.34 -0.35
C PRO A 68 1.80 9.36 0.76
N HIS A 69 1.74 8.08 0.42
CA HIS A 69 2.03 7.03 1.40
C HIS A 69 2.47 5.72 0.74
N PHE A 70 3.11 4.86 1.53
CA PHE A 70 3.36 3.45 1.22
C PHE A 70 3.79 2.68 2.48
N HIS A 71 3.79 1.35 2.38
CA HIS A 71 4.27 0.45 3.40
C HIS A 71 5.48 -0.33 2.88
N LEU A 72 6.50 -0.45 3.71
CA LEU A 72 7.72 -1.20 3.42
C LEU A 72 7.84 -2.32 4.45
N SER A 73 7.56 -3.55 4.06
CA SER A 73 7.67 -4.72 4.94
C SER A 73 9.10 -4.97 5.39
N ASP A 74 9.27 -5.55 6.56
CA ASP A 74 10.58 -5.93 7.06
C ASP A 74 11.25 -6.97 6.18
N ARG A 75 12.58 -7.04 6.26
CA ARG A 75 13.40 -7.93 5.46
C ARG A 75 12.99 -9.41 5.58
N ALA A 76 12.53 -9.82 6.75
CA ALA A 76 12.07 -11.18 6.99
C ALA A 76 10.98 -11.64 6.00
N TYR A 77 10.11 -10.73 5.54
CA TYR A 77 9.04 -11.04 4.59
C TYR A 77 9.53 -11.28 3.16
N TYR A 78 10.75 -10.85 2.84
CA TYR A 78 11.40 -11.13 1.56
C TYR A 78 12.20 -12.44 1.59
N GLU A 79 12.64 -12.87 2.77
CA GLU A 79 13.51 -14.03 2.95
C GLU A 79 12.75 -15.30 3.39
N ASN A 80 11.62 -15.14 4.07
CA ASN A 80 10.81 -16.26 4.58
C ASN A 80 9.51 -16.41 3.78
N ASN A 81 9.31 -17.57 3.16
CA ASN A 81 8.14 -17.87 2.32
C ASN A 81 6.85 -18.14 3.11
N ASP A 82 6.92 -18.36 4.41
CA ASP A 82 5.77 -18.62 5.26
C ASP A 82 5.16 -17.34 5.85
N LEU A 83 5.83 -16.19 5.68
CA LEU A 83 5.35 -14.90 6.15
C LEU A 83 4.53 -14.18 5.08
N TYR A 84 3.44 -13.53 5.50
CA TYR A 84 2.57 -12.72 4.67
C TYR A 84 2.25 -11.39 5.35
N CYS A 85 1.95 -10.37 4.56
CA CYS A 85 1.42 -9.10 5.01
C CYS A 85 -0.03 -9.00 4.56
N CYS A 86 -0.92 -8.69 5.49
CA CYS A 86 -2.34 -8.57 5.21
C CYS A 86 -2.88 -7.24 5.72
N SER A 87 -3.79 -6.65 4.95
CA SER A 87 -4.48 -5.42 5.35
C SER A 87 -5.91 -5.39 4.83
N GLU A 88 -6.77 -4.73 5.57
CA GLU A 88 -8.12 -4.35 5.16
C GLU A 88 -8.14 -2.86 4.88
N VAL A 89 -8.58 -2.47 3.69
CA VAL A 89 -8.52 -1.08 3.24
C VAL A 89 -9.89 -0.62 2.76
N ILE A 90 -10.32 0.55 3.24
CA ILE A 90 -11.47 1.28 2.71
C ILE A 90 -10.97 2.59 2.11
N GLN A 91 -11.37 2.86 0.86
CA GLN A 91 -11.05 4.09 0.15
C GLN A 91 -12.34 4.75 -0.33
N PHE A 92 -12.51 6.04 -0.04
CA PHE A 92 -13.71 6.79 -0.37
C PHE A 92 -13.44 8.27 -0.63
N ASN A 93 -14.26 8.89 -1.45
CA ASN A 93 -14.28 10.34 -1.68
C ASN A 93 -15.32 11.05 -0.80
N GLN A 94 -15.24 12.38 -0.68
CA GLN A 94 -16.24 13.16 0.05
C GLN A 94 -17.65 13.07 -0.54
N ASN A 95 -17.80 12.62 -1.78
CA ASN A 95 -19.10 12.44 -2.45
C ASN A 95 -19.97 11.34 -1.82
N ILE A 96 -19.46 10.54 -0.88
CA ILE A 96 -20.28 9.62 -0.07
C ILE A 96 -21.17 10.39 0.92
N PHE A 97 -20.83 11.64 1.27
CA PHE A 97 -21.59 12.48 2.17
C PHE A 97 -22.58 13.38 1.42
N PRO A 98 -23.63 13.92 2.10
CA PRO A 98 -24.46 14.98 1.55
C PRO A 98 -23.64 16.19 1.11
N ALA A 99 -24.10 16.93 0.10
CA ALA A 99 -23.33 18.06 -0.47
C ALA A 99 -22.94 19.14 0.56
N ASP A 100 -23.77 19.33 1.57
CA ASP A 100 -23.64 20.33 2.62
C ASP A 100 -23.14 19.76 3.97
N PHE A 101 -22.67 18.50 4.00
CA PHE A 101 -22.28 17.80 5.22
C PHE A 101 -21.30 18.56 6.10
N ARG A 102 -20.45 19.42 5.52
CA ARG A 102 -19.47 20.21 6.27
C ARG A 102 -20.12 21.27 7.19
N THR A 103 -21.37 21.67 6.91
CA THR A 103 -22.14 22.62 7.70
C THR A 103 -23.15 21.95 8.64
N MET A 104 -23.39 20.64 8.46
CA MET A 104 -24.33 19.88 9.28
C MET A 104 -23.73 19.57 10.65
N PRO A 105 -24.43 19.88 11.76
CA PRO A 105 -23.93 19.65 13.12
C PRO A 105 -23.56 18.19 13.40
N GLU A 106 -24.28 17.24 12.81
CA GLU A 106 -24.11 15.78 12.98
C GLU A 106 -22.79 15.29 12.40
N PHE A 107 -22.26 15.96 11.39
CA PHE A 107 -20.99 15.61 10.75
C PHE A 107 -19.78 16.36 11.31
N ARG A 108 -19.95 17.27 12.26
CA ARG A 108 -18.86 18.13 12.78
C ARG A 108 -17.61 17.34 13.21
N SER A 109 -17.80 16.21 13.91
CA SER A 109 -16.68 15.38 14.34
C SER A 109 -16.01 14.67 13.17
N ILE A 110 -16.78 14.21 12.18
CA ILE A 110 -16.26 13.57 10.96
C ILE A 110 -15.51 14.61 10.12
N VAL A 111 -16.04 15.82 9.95
CA VAL A 111 -15.36 16.92 9.25
C VAL A 111 -13.98 17.18 9.87
N ARG A 112 -13.92 17.28 11.20
CA ARG A 112 -12.63 17.41 11.92
C ARG A 112 -11.69 16.24 11.65
N LEU A 113 -12.16 14.99 11.69
CA LEU A 113 -11.38 13.81 11.36
C LEU A 113 -10.80 13.88 9.93
N LEU A 114 -11.62 14.28 8.96
CA LEU A 114 -11.19 14.44 7.55
C LEU A 114 -10.13 15.54 7.42
N ASP A 115 -10.28 16.66 8.11
CA ASP A 115 -9.33 17.79 8.05
C ASP A 115 -7.98 17.39 8.70
N GLU A 116 -8.00 16.74 9.88
CA GLU A 116 -6.80 16.27 10.57
C GLU A 116 -6.07 15.15 9.82
N SER A 117 -6.78 14.36 9.01
CA SER A 117 -6.20 13.26 8.24
C SER A 117 -5.17 13.70 7.17
N SER A 118 -5.10 15.01 6.87
CA SER A 118 -4.07 15.60 6.01
C SER A 118 -2.64 15.30 6.48
N ARG A 119 -2.46 14.96 7.76
CA ARG A 119 -1.18 14.51 8.34
C ARG A 119 -1.09 13.00 8.51
N GLY A 120 -2.12 12.23 8.10
CA GLY A 120 -2.26 10.85 8.47
C GLY A 120 -2.40 10.66 9.98
N LEU A 121 -3.32 9.83 10.40
CA LEU A 121 -3.62 9.56 11.81
C LEU A 121 -3.37 8.08 12.10
N LEU A 122 -2.68 7.77 13.18
CA LEU A 122 -2.54 6.44 13.75
C LEU A 122 -3.25 6.40 15.09
N PHE A 123 -4.24 5.54 15.22
CA PHE A 123 -5.07 5.42 16.43
C PHE A 123 -4.48 4.41 17.42
N HIS A 124 -4.65 4.66 18.72
CA HIS A 124 -4.03 3.90 19.80
C HIS A 124 -5.02 3.27 20.80
N ASN A 125 -6.31 3.58 20.73
CA ASN A 125 -7.30 3.05 21.65
C ASN A 125 -7.72 1.62 21.29
N ASP A 126 -7.13 0.63 21.94
CA ASP A 126 -7.32 -0.79 21.64
C ASP A 126 -8.79 -1.24 21.66
N GLU A 127 -9.60 -0.75 22.61
CA GLU A 127 -11.02 -1.12 22.69
C GLU A 127 -11.80 -0.64 21.46
N VAL A 128 -11.54 0.60 21.01
CA VAL A 128 -12.18 1.14 19.81
C VAL A 128 -11.66 0.42 18.56
N LEU A 129 -10.36 0.16 18.50
CA LEU A 129 -9.73 -0.53 17.36
C LEU A 129 -10.25 -1.96 17.21
N ASP A 130 -10.42 -2.71 18.29
CA ASP A 130 -11.01 -4.06 18.27
C ASP A 130 -12.44 -4.06 17.71
N ARG A 131 -13.24 -3.07 18.13
CA ARG A 131 -14.59 -2.90 17.61
C ARG A 131 -14.60 -2.55 16.13
N ILE A 132 -13.66 -1.74 15.66
CA ILE A 132 -13.53 -1.39 14.23
C ILE A 132 -13.06 -2.59 13.43
N ARG A 133 -12.08 -3.37 13.90
CA ARG A 133 -11.62 -4.61 13.25
C ARG A 133 -12.76 -5.60 13.08
N THR A 134 -13.56 -5.83 14.11
CA THR A 134 -14.75 -6.68 14.03
C THR A 134 -15.72 -6.20 12.95
N ARG A 135 -15.95 -4.88 12.85
CA ARG A 135 -16.85 -4.29 11.83
C ARG A 135 -16.28 -4.42 10.42
N LEU A 136 -14.97 -4.28 10.25
CA LEU A 136 -14.32 -4.47 8.96
C LEU A 136 -14.45 -5.92 8.47
N SER A 137 -14.32 -6.89 9.36
CA SER A 137 -14.50 -8.33 9.03
C SER A 137 -15.93 -8.67 8.61
N ASP A 138 -16.93 -8.02 9.23
CA ASP A 138 -18.35 -8.23 8.90
C ASP A 138 -18.80 -7.49 7.64
N PHE A 139 -17.98 -6.61 7.10
CA PHE A 139 -18.32 -5.70 6.02
C PHE A 139 -18.76 -6.42 4.73
N GLU A 140 -18.21 -7.59 4.45
CA GLU A 140 -18.51 -8.37 3.24
C GLU A 140 -19.92 -8.98 3.26
N ARG A 141 -20.51 -9.12 4.46
CA ARG A 141 -21.89 -9.60 4.62
C ARG A 141 -22.94 -8.51 4.40
N LEU A 142 -22.50 -7.27 4.19
CA LEU A 142 -23.36 -6.11 4.03
C LEU A 142 -23.47 -5.74 2.55
N ASP A 143 -24.61 -5.18 2.16
CA ASP A 143 -24.90 -4.70 0.82
C ASP A 143 -25.44 -3.28 0.80
N GLY A 144 -25.35 -2.63 -0.34
CA GLY A 144 -25.98 -1.34 -0.64
C GLY A 144 -25.84 -0.31 0.49
N LEU A 145 -27.00 0.21 0.95
CA LEU A 145 -27.06 1.24 1.99
C LEU A 145 -26.46 0.78 3.32
N LYS A 146 -26.56 -0.51 3.67
CA LYS A 146 -26.00 -1.02 4.93
C LYS A 146 -24.48 -0.86 4.98
N ARG A 147 -23.78 -1.09 3.86
CA ARG A 147 -22.34 -0.85 3.74
C ARG A 147 -21.98 0.62 3.97
N LEU A 148 -22.72 1.54 3.36
CA LEU A 148 -22.50 2.98 3.53
C LEU A 148 -22.75 3.42 4.97
N MET A 149 -23.83 2.93 5.59
CA MET A 149 -24.11 3.23 7.01
C MET A 149 -23.03 2.67 7.95
N GLU A 150 -22.46 1.51 7.61
CA GLU A 150 -21.40 0.94 8.41
C GLU A 150 -20.09 1.74 8.26
N LEU A 151 -19.78 2.24 7.07
CA LEU A 151 -18.67 3.18 6.89
C LEU A 151 -18.86 4.45 7.73
N TYR A 152 -20.05 5.05 7.73
CA TYR A 152 -20.34 6.20 8.57
C TYR A 152 -20.19 5.90 10.07
N ARG A 153 -20.58 4.69 10.50
CA ARG A 153 -20.42 4.26 11.89
C ARG A 153 -18.94 4.12 12.27
N ILE A 154 -18.12 3.53 11.41
CA ILE A 154 -16.66 3.43 11.63
C ILE A 154 -16.03 4.83 11.70
N LEU A 155 -16.35 5.72 10.75
CA LEU A 155 -15.86 7.10 10.77
C LEU A 155 -16.32 7.87 12.01
N GLY A 156 -17.56 7.65 12.46
CA GLY A 156 -18.08 8.20 13.70
C GLY A 156 -17.29 7.74 14.92
N MET A 157 -16.94 6.46 15.01
CA MET A 157 -16.10 5.91 16.09
C MET A 157 -14.72 6.54 16.09
N LEU A 158 -14.04 6.58 14.94
CA LEU A 158 -12.72 7.20 14.81
C LEU A 158 -12.74 8.67 15.17
N SER A 159 -13.76 9.41 14.71
CA SER A 159 -13.90 10.86 14.97
C SER A 159 -14.11 11.22 16.45
N GLN A 160 -14.53 10.27 17.27
CA GLN A 160 -14.72 10.40 18.72
C GLN A 160 -13.55 9.85 19.53
N THR A 161 -12.53 9.28 18.87
CA THR A 161 -11.33 8.72 19.51
C THR A 161 -10.24 9.79 19.55
N PRO A 162 -9.96 10.38 20.74
CA PRO A 162 -8.95 11.43 20.85
C PRO A 162 -7.51 10.89 20.89
N ASP A 163 -7.35 9.60 21.14
CA ASP A 163 -6.05 8.94 21.29
C ASP A 163 -5.52 8.50 19.93
N PHE A 164 -4.82 9.43 19.28
CA PHE A 164 -4.12 9.20 18.03
C PHE A 164 -2.82 10.01 17.95
N SER A 165 -1.91 9.59 17.11
CA SER A 165 -0.71 10.34 16.73
C SER A 165 -0.72 10.70 15.25
N TYR A 166 -0.04 11.80 14.91
CA TYR A 166 0.16 12.16 13.51
C TYR A 166 1.28 11.33 12.89
N LEU A 167 1.04 10.83 11.70
CA LEU A 167 2.02 10.06 10.91
C LEU A 167 3.00 10.99 10.17
N SER A 168 2.56 12.16 9.74
CA SER A 168 3.41 13.17 9.10
C SER A 168 3.90 14.21 10.14
N ILE A 169 5.16 14.63 10.02
CA ILE A 169 5.80 15.59 10.95
C ILE A 169 5.12 16.96 10.89
N SER A 170 4.66 17.38 9.69
CA SER A 170 4.01 18.67 9.48
C SER A 170 2.77 18.53 8.62
N GLU A 171 1.85 19.50 8.74
CA GLU A 171 0.85 19.69 7.71
C GLU A 171 1.55 20.05 6.40
N MET A 172 1.26 19.29 5.38
CA MET A 172 1.74 19.56 4.04
C MET A 172 0.54 19.93 3.18
N ASP A 173 0.61 21.09 2.56
CA ASP A 173 -0.35 21.41 1.50
C ASP A 173 -0.01 20.54 0.27
N TYR A 174 -0.62 19.37 0.22
CA TYR A 174 -0.41 18.40 -0.87
C TYR A 174 -0.90 18.93 -2.23
N ASN A 175 -1.69 20.00 -2.25
CA ASN A 175 -1.97 20.75 -3.46
C ASN A 175 -0.73 21.55 -3.92
N ARG A 176 0.22 21.81 -3.01
CA ARG A 176 1.56 22.31 -3.29
C ARG A 176 2.60 21.18 -3.28
N VAL A 177 2.32 20.10 -4.00
CA VAL A 177 3.16 18.88 -4.12
C VAL A 177 4.68 19.14 -4.32
N LYS A 178 5.05 20.39 -4.58
CA LYS A 178 6.46 20.81 -4.72
C LYS A 178 7.32 20.59 -3.46
N ASP A 179 6.75 20.60 -2.26
CA ASP A 179 7.55 20.53 -1.03
C ASP A 179 7.92 19.09 -0.64
N LEU A 180 7.09 18.09 -0.96
CA LEU A 180 7.47 16.67 -0.83
C LEU A 180 8.63 16.31 -1.77
N HIS A 181 8.65 16.90 -2.95
CA HIS A 181 9.76 16.74 -3.89
C HIS A 181 11.11 17.20 -3.31
N ASN A 182 11.10 17.92 -2.20
CA ASN A 182 12.30 18.41 -1.54
C ASN A 182 12.89 17.50 -0.48
N LEU A 183 12.22 16.42 -0.09
CA LEU A 183 12.77 15.42 0.84
C LEU A 183 13.76 14.51 0.09
N PRO A 184 15.05 14.52 0.44
CA PRO A 184 16.06 13.78 -0.32
C PRO A 184 15.82 12.27 -0.38
N VAL A 185 15.34 11.67 0.71
CA VAL A 185 15.02 10.23 0.77
C VAL A 185 13.84 9.90 -0.16
N TYR A 186 12.83 10.76 -0.18
CA TYR A 186 11.70 10.65 -1.08
C TYR A 186 12.10 10.79 -2.56
N ARG A 187 12.89 11.83 -2.90
CA ARG A 187 13.38 12.03 -4.25
C ARG A 187 14.25 10.86 -4.71
N ALA A 188 15.10 10.34 -3.82
CA ALA A 188 15.89 9.14 -4.12
C ALA A 188 14.99 7.96 -4.47
N TYR A 189 13.96 7.71 -3.65
CA TYR A 189 13.02 6.62 -3.92
C TYR A 189 12.25 6.83 -5.23
N GLN A 190 11.75 8.03 -5.50
CA GLN A 190 11.09 8.37 -6.77
C GLN A 190 12.01 8.10 -7.97
N TYR A 191 13.28 8.49 -7.86
CA TYR A 191 14.23 8.23 -8.93
C TYR A 191 14.37 6.74 -9.19
N LEU A 192 14.49 5.94 -8.13
CA LEU A 192 14.57 4.47 -8.23
C LEU A 192 13.32 3.89 -8.89
N ALA A 193 12.13 4.26 -8.41
CA ALA A 193 10.86 3.76 -8.92
C ALA A 193 10.60 4.11 -10.38
N ASN A 194 11.02 5.30 -10.81
CA ASN A 194 10.84 5.74 -12.20
C ASN A 194 11.92 5.21 -13.17
N ASN A 195 13.08 4.81 -12.65
CA ASN A 195 14.23 4.42 -13.47
C ASN A 195 14.73 2.99 -13.19
N PHE A 196 13.97 2.16 -12.48
CA PHE A 196 14.43 0.83 -12.04
C PHE A 196 14.82 -0.09 -13.21
N LYS A 197 14.25 0.08 -14.40
CA LYS A 197 14.59 -0.67 -15.60
C LYS A 197 15.98 -0.32 -16.15
N GLU A 198 16.44 0.88 -15.83
CA GLU A 198 17.67 1.44 -16.38
C GLU A 198 18.90 1.15 -15.51
N SER A 199 20.06 1.58 -16.00
CA SER A 199 21.31 1.57 -15.24
C SER A 199 21.32 2.74 -14.27
N VAL A 200 21.01 2.47 -13.02
CA VAL A 200 20.99 3.47 -11.96
C VAL A 200 22.35 3.54 -11.26
N THR A 201 22.91 4.76 -11.15
CA THR A 201 24.13 5.03 -10.38
C THR A 201 23.81 5.86 -9.13
N LEU A 202 24.61 5.71 -8.09
CA LEU A 202 24.45 6.50 -6.86
C LEU A 202 24.54 8.02 -7.14
N GLN A 203 25.40 8.41 -8.08
CA GLN A 203 25.57 9.81 -8.45
C GLN A 203 24.27 10.41 -9.00
N GLN A 204 23.63 9.70 -9.94
CA GLN A 204 22.33 10.12 -10.52
C GLN A 204 21.23 10.26 -9.46
N VAL A 205 21.15 9.27 -8.54
CA VAL A 205 20.17 9.32 -7.45
C VAL A 205 20.43 10.52 -6.54
N ALA A 206 21.70 10.78 -6.21
CA ALA A 206 22.10 11.85 -5.31
C ALA A 206 21.84 13.24 -5.95
N GLU A 207 22.16 13.42 -7.23
CA GLU A 207 21.85 14.62 -8.00
C GLU A 207 20.35 14.90 -8.02
N TYR A 208 19.55 13.91 -8.36
CA TYR A 208 18.09 14.05 -8.36
C TYR A 208 17.56 14.35 -6.96
N ALA A 209 18.12 13.72 -5.93
CA ALA A 209 17.75 13.95 -4.54
C ALA A 209 18.22 15.32 -3.99
N GLY A 210 19.12 16.01 -4.67
CA GLY A 210 19.67 17.29 -4.21
C GLY A 210 20.60 17.14 -3.00
N GLN A 211 21.28 15.99 -2.86
CA GLN A 211 22.24 15.71 -1.81
C GLN A 211 23.54 15.14 -2.37
N ASN A 212 24.63 15.26 -1.60
CA ASN A 212 25.82 14.50 -1.94
C ASN A 212 25.63 13.00 -1.67
N PRO A 213 26.32 12.11 -2.43
CA PRO A 213 26.11 10.66 -2.34
C PRO A 213 26.27 10.07 -0.93
N THR A 214 27.25 10.54 -0.18
CA THR A 214 27.55 10.03 1.17
C THR A 214 26.44 10.39 2.17
N ALA A 215 26.00 11.64 2.15
CA ALA A 215 24.90 12.10 3.02
C ALA A 215 23.59 11.37 2.66
N LEU A 216 23.31 11.22 1.35
CA LEU A 216 22.12 10.51 0.89
C LEU A 216 22.13 9.04 1.36
N CYS A 217 23.22 8.31 1.19
CA CYS A 217 23.33 6.91 1.64
C CYS A 217 23.05 6.77 3.15
N ARG A 218 23.63 7.67 3.96
CA ARG A 218 23.42 7.66 5.41
C ARG A 218 21.96 7.95 5.76
N ASN A 219 21.40 9.03 5.22
CA ASN A 219 20.03 9.46 5.49
C ASN A 219 19.01 8.42 5.01
N PHE A 220 19.23 7.88 3.80
CA PHE A 220 18.37 6.85 3.24
C PHE A 220 18.39 5.58 4.10
N LYS A 221 19.58 5.10 4.51
CA LYS A 221 19.70 3.92 5.37
C LYS A 221 19.12 4.16 6.76
N GLN A 222 19.30 5.35 7.32
CA GLN A 222 18.74 5.71 8.64
C GLN A 222 17.21 5.75 8.59
N SER A 223 16.62 6.30 7.53
CA SER A 223 15.17 6.43 7.38
C SER A 223 14.48 5.12 6.98
N THR A 224 15.10 4.32 6.09
CA THR A 224 14.48 3.12 5.51
C THR A 224 14.98 1.81 6.12
N GLY A 225 16.10 1.83 6.85
CA GLY A 225 16.79 0.62 7.32
C GLY A 225 17.59 -0.10 6.22
N ARG A 226 17.57 0.36 4.96
CA ARG A 226 18.13 -0.31 3.77
C ARG A 226 19.07 0.58 2.98
N SER A 227 19.94 -0.03 2.19
CA SER A 227 20.72 0.73 1.21
C SER A 227 19.86 1.09 -0.01
N ILE A 228 20.25 2.17 -0.71
CA ILE A 228 19.61 2.61 -1.96
C ILE A 228 19.54 1.47 -2.99
N PHE A 229 20.63 0.71 -3.16
CA PHE A 229 20.65 -0.38 -4.14
C PHE A 229 19.88 -1.64 -3.71
N ASN A 230 19.74 -1.88 -2.39
CA ASN A 230 18.83 -2.93 -1.92
C ASN A 230 17.38 -2.55 -2.22
N CYS A 231 17.01 -1.29 -2.01
CA CYS A 231 15.69 -0.80 -2.37
C CYS A 231 15.42 -0.90 -3.90
N LEU A 232 16.41 -0.54 -4.74
CA LEU A 232 16.31 -0.75 -6.19
C LEU A 232 16.11 -2.22 -6.56
N LEU A 233 16.84 -3.11 -5.90
CA LEU A 233 16.72 -4.55 -6.11
C LEU A 233 15.32 -5.05 -5.76
N GLU A 234 14.77 -4.60 -4.63
CA GLU A 234 13.41 -4.93 -4.19
C GLU A 234 12.37 -4.48 -5.21
N ILE A 235 12.42 -3.24 -5.68
CA ILE A 235 11.54 -2.71 -6.74
C ILE A 235 11.59 -3.59 -8.00
N ARG A 236 12.78 -4.02 -8.42
CA ARG A 236 12.96 -4.89 -9.59
C ARG A 236 12.34 -6.26 -9.40
N ILE A 237 12.55 -6.86 -8.23
CA ILE A 237 11.99 -8.19 -7.92
C ILE A 237 10.47 -8.12 -7.80
N ASP A 238 9.90 -7.08 -7.17
CA ASP A 238 8.46 -6.88 -7.09
C ASP A 238 7.82 -6.77 -8.48
N PHE A 239 8.47 -6.04 -9.37
CA PHE A 239 8.01 -5.95 -10.75
C PHE A 239 8.10 -7.31 -11.47
N ALA A 240 9.15 -8.09 -11.20
CA ALA A 240 9.29 -9.44 -11.74
C ALA A 240 8.18 -10.38 -11.24
N TYR A 241 7.76 -10.31 -9.96
CA TYR A 241 6.64 -11.07 -9.45
C TYR A 241 5.36 -10.79 -10.24
N LYS A 242 5.04 -9.52 -10.47
CA LYS A 242 3.87 -9.11 -11.25
C LYS A 242 3.93 -9.66 -12.68
N LEU A 243 5.08 -9.60 -13.35
CA LEU A 243 5.24 -10.13 -14.69
C LEU A 243 5.15 -11.67 -14.76
N LEU A 244 5.71 -12.37 -13.77
CA LEU A 244 5.66 -13.84 -13.72
C LEU A 244 4.24 -14.37 -13.61
N VAL A 245 3.37 -13.68 -12.89
CA VAL A 245 1.97 -14.07 -12.65
C VAL A 245 1.06 -13.60 -13.80
N ASN A 246 1.25 -12.37 -14.28
CA ASN A 246 0.28 -11.69 -15.15
C ASN A 246 0.71 -11.61 -16.62
N SER A 247 1.80 -12.29 -17.02
CA SER A 247 2.24 -12.28 -18.44
C SER A 247 2.81 -13.62 -18.87
N ASP A 248 2.79 -13.85 -20.18
CA ASP A 248 3.42 -15.01 -20.85
C ASP A 248 4.90 -14.78 -21.20
N PHE A 249 5.53 -13.74 -20.66
CA PHE A 249 6.93 -13.46 -20.92
C PHE A 249 7.82 -14.63 -20.49
N SER A 250 8.81 -14.97 -21.32
CA SER A 250 9.85 -15.91 -20.90
C SER A 250 10.60 -15.37 -19.66
N ILE A 251 11.23 -16.26 -18.89
CA ILE A 251 12.02 -15.86 -17.71
C ILE A 251 13.11 -14.85 -18.07
N ILE A 252 13.67 -14.98 -19.28
CA ILE A 252 14.67 -14.03 -19.80
C ILE A 252 14.02 -12.65 -20.03
N GLN A 253 12.86 -12.60 -20.64
CA GLN A 253 12.12 -11.35 -20.85
C GLN A 253 11.73 -10.71 -19.53
N VAL A 254 11.21 -11.50 -18.57
CA VAL A 254 10.91 -11.00 -17.21
C VAL A 254 12.14 -10.36 -16.58
N ALA A 255 13.31 -11.00 -16.65
CA ALA A 255 14.54 -10.44 -16.10
C ALA A 255 14.88 -9.08 -16.71
N TYR A 256 14.87 -8.97 -18.05
CA TYR A 256 15.18 -7.71 -18.73
C TYR A 256 14.14 -6.62 -18.47
N GLU A 257 12.86 -6.94 -18.55
CA GLU A 257 11.78 -6.00 -18.27
C GLU A 257 11.78 -5.50 -16.81
N SER A 258 12.32 -6.32 -15.91
CA SER A 258 12.52 -5.94 -14.51
C SER A 258 13.85 -5.21 -14.24
N GLY A 259 14.58 -4.82 -15.29
CA GLY A 259 15.81 -4.04 -15.18
C GLY A 259 17.08 -4.82 -14.85
N PHE A 260 17.04 -6.17 -14.93
CA PHE A 260 18.24 -6.99 -14.79
C PHE A 260 18.93 -7.16 -16.14
N ARG A 261 20.22 -6.88 -16.19
CA ARG A 261 21.05 -7.08 -17.39
C ARG A 261 21.75 -8.43 -17.44
N ASN A 262 21.66 -9.21 -16.39
CA ASN A 262 22.28 -10.53 -16.27
C ASN A 262 21.27 -11.50 -15.68
N ILE A 263 20.93 -12.52 -16.46
CA ILE A 263 19.95 -13.54 -16.08
C ILE A 263 20.39 -14.38 -14.87
N SER A 264 21.68 -14.69 -14.76
CA SER A 264 22.21 -15.43 -13.60
C SER A 264 22.09 -14.64 -12.31
N HIS A 265 22.36 -13.32 -12.37
CA HIS A 265 22.17 -12.41 -11.24
C HIS A 265 20.68 -12.29 -10.87
N PHE A 266 19.80 -12.18 -11.87
CA PHE A 266 18.35 -12.19 -11.66
C PHE A 266 17.90 -13.47 -10.94
N ASN A 267 18.21 -14.64 -11.49
CA ASN A 267 17.80 -15.93 -10.93
C ASN A 267 18.28 -16.10 -9.48
N HIS A 268 19.54 -15.71 -9.22
CA HIS A 268 20.13 -15.78 -7.88
C HIS A 268 19.37 -14.87 -6.90
N LYS A 269 19.19 -13.60 -7.27
CA LYS A 269 18.53 -12.60 -6.40
C LYS A 269 17.04 -12.89 -6.23
N PHE A 270 16.37 -13.34 -7.29
CA PHE A 270 14.99 -13.74 -7.21
C PHE A 270 14.82 -14.92 -6.23
N LYS A 271 15.65 -15.96 -6.36
CA LYS A 271 15.61 -17.12 -5.45
C LYS A 271 16.00 -16.75 -4.02
N GLU A 272 16.99 -15.87 -3.85
CA GLU A 272 17.39 -15.35 -2.52
C GLU A 272 16.22 -14.66 -1.82
N MET A 273 15.39 -13.90 -2.56
CA MET A 273 14.29 -13.11 -2.00
C MET A 273 12.96 -13.87 -1.92
N SER A 274 12.68 -14.79 -2.84
CA SER A 274 11.41 -15.52 -2.90
C SER A 274 11.47 -16.94 -2.32
N GLY A 275 12.66 -17.47 -2.11
CA GLY A 275 12.89 -18.88 -1.78
C GLY A 275 12.72 -19.84 -2.97
N LEU A 276 12.13 -19.39 -4.08
CA LEU A 276 11.85 -20.17 -5.28
C LEU A 276 12.60 -19.62 -6.50
N SER A 277 12.92 -20.46 -7.46
CA SER A 277 13.35 -19.96 -8.77
C SER A 277 12.17 -19.25 -9.48
N PRO A 278 12.45 -18.33 -10.43
CA PRO A 278 11.38 -17.67 -11.19
C PRO A 278 10.39 -18.62 -11.87
N LEU A 279 10.87 -19.76 -12.37
CA LEU A 279 10.03 -20.77 -13.01
C LEU A 279 9.15 -21.52 -11.98
N GLU A 280 9.72 -21.89 -10.84
CA GLU A 280 8.95 -22.51 -9.74
C GLU A 280 7.90 -21.55 -9.20
N TYR A 281 8.26 -20.27 -9.02
CA TYR A 281 7.34 -19.23 -8.59
C TYR A 281 6.16 -19.08 -9.56
N ARG A 282 6.42 -18.99 -10.86
CA ARG A 282 5.37 -18.92 -11.88
C ARG A 282 4.41 -20.12 -11.79
N ARG A 283 4.94 -21.33 -11.74
CA ARG A 283 4.12 -22.57 -11.66
C ARG A 283 3.23 -22.57 -10.41
N ALA A 284 3.78 -22.19 -9.27
CA ALA A 284 3.04 -22.17 -8.00
C ALA A 284 1.87 -21.19 -8.01
N HIS A 285 1.98 -20.06 -8.73
CA HIS A 285 0.96 -19.01 -8.73
C HIS A 285 0.00 -19.11 -9.92
N GLN A 286 0.41 -19.62 -11.07
CA GLN A 286 -0.51 -19.90 -12.19
C GLN A 286 -1.49 -21.03 -11.86
N THR A 287 -1.07 -22.04 -11.09
CA THR A 287 -1.95 -23.14 -10.68
C THR A 287 -3.03 -22.68 -9.68
N LYS A 288 -2.73 -21.70 -8.83
CA LYS A 288 -3.74 -21.13 -7.91
C LYS A 288 -4.82 -20.34 -8.64
N LEU A 289 -4.46 -19.54 -9.62
CA LEU A 289 -5.43 -18.77 -10.44
C LEU A 289 -6.36 -19.68 -11.24
N SER A 290 -5.85 -20.80 -11.78
CA SER A 290 -6.70 -21.76 -12.50
C SER A 290 -7.63 -22.57 -11.61
N THR A 291 -7.32 -22.73 -10.32
CA THR A 291 -8.17 -23.46 -9.38
C THR A 291 -9.28 -22.56 -8.80
N GLU A 292 -9.00 -21.29 -8.54
CA GLU A 292 -10.02 -20.33 -8.09
C GLU A 292 -11.06 -20.02 -9.20
N TYR A 293 -10.66 -19.99 -10.48
CA TYR A 293 -11.60 -19.82 -11.60
C TYR A 293 -12.45 -21.07 -11.90
N LEU A 294 -12.04 -22.27 -11.43
CA LEU A 294 -12.81 -23.50 -11.64
C LEU A 294 -13.80 -23.80 -10.52
N GLU A 295 -13.70 -23.13 -9.37
CA GLU A 295 -14.68 -23.26 -8.27
C GLU A 295 -15.83 -22.25 -8.36
N GLU A 296 -15.74 -21.21 -9.20
CA GLU A 296 -16.83 -20.23 -9.43
C GLU A 296 -17.79 -20.57 -10.60
N GLU A 297 -17.51 -21.59 -11.42
CA GLU A 297 -18.42 -22.01 -12.50
C GLU A 297 -19.01 -23.38 -12.22
N LEU A 298 -20.01 -23.47 -11.33
CA LEU A 298 -21.13 -24.45 -11.45
C LEU A 298 -22.25 -24.16 -10.42
N PRO A 299 -23.28 -23.39 -10.76
CA PRO A 299 -24.56 -23.59 -10.10
C PRO A 299 -25.18 -24.88 -10.69
N ALA A 300 -25.37 -25.88 -9.88
CA ALA A 300 -26.14 -27.08 -10.23
C ALA A 300 -27.55 -26.65 -10.68
N ILE A 301 -27.84 -26.83 -11.96
CA ILE A 301 -29.21 -26.83 -12.46
C ILE A 301 -29.82 -28.13 -12.00
N ALA A 302 -30.61 -28.10 -10.95
CA ALA A 302 -31.53 -29.16 -10.62
C ALA A 302 -32.69 -29.12 -11.64
N CYS A 303 -32.74 -30.11 -12.50
CA CYS A 303 -33.96 -30.44 -13.21
C CYS A 303 -34.87 -31.19 -12.22
N ASP A 304 -35.95 -30.59 -11.80
CA ASP A 304 -37.10 -31.30 -11.26
C ASP A 304 -38.20 -31.36 -12.31
N GLU A 305 -38.72 -32.56 -12.48
CA GLU A 305 -39.85 -32.97 -13.33
C GLU A 305 -41.20 -32.38 -12.86
#